data_9cc6413a5f5d2818053d959d98f61bb3
#
_entry.id   9cc6413a5f5d2818053d959d98f61bb3
#
_cell.length_a   1.000
_cell.length_b   1.000
_cell.length_c   1.000
_cell.angle_alpha   90.00
_cell.angle_beta   90.00
_cell.angle_gamma   90.00
#
_symmetry.space_group_name_H-M   'P 1'
#
loop_
_entity.id
_entity.type
_entity.pdbx_description
1 polymer ?
#
loop_
_entity_poly.entity_id
_entity_poly.type
_entity_poly.pdbx_seq_one_letter_code
_entity_poly.pdbx_strand_id
1 'polypeptide(L)'
;MISYNDTIAAIATAMSDSGIGIIRISGDDAISIADKIFKSKNHDKKLINVKSHTVHYGYINDDDKFLDEVIVIVMKAPHSYTTENTIEINCHGGVLMVNRILETVIKHGARLAEPGEFTKRAFLNGRIDLSKAEAVIDIIHSKNEFALQAGTAQLKGSVSNEVIDMREQILYEIAFIESALDDPEHISLDGFKERISNTAEHLVARISKLIDSSQNGKILKEGINTVILGKPNAGKSSLMNILVGEEKAIVTSIAGTTRDILEENIKLHGIGLNVIDTAGIRETEDIVEKIGVEKALKYAEKADLVIFVVDSSVPLNESDFAIMDFMKTKKSIILLNKADLITVVSEETLKKYLAQYVGQSAENIPIIKTSTKENIGIDIFEEQIKEMFFNGEISFSDQIYITNMRHKEALEDAKKSLLMVQKSIEDDMPEDFLSIDLMSAYASLGTIIGEEVGEDLVNEIFSKFCMGK
;
A
#
# COMPACT_ATOMS: atom_id res chain seq x y z
N MET A 1 17.56 23.74 -2.05
CA MET A 1 17.09 23.27 -0.72
C MET A 1 16.16 24.34 -0.17
N ILE A 2 14.90 24.07 -0.06
CA ILE A 2 13.96 24.96 0.63
C ILE A 2 14.23 24.73 2.12
N SER A 3 14.86 25.71 2.76
CA SER A 3 15.01 25.70 4.22
C SER A 3 13.65 26.08 4.81
N TYR A 4 12.93 25.14 5.35
CA TYR A 4 11.79 25.42 6.20
C TYR A 4 12.33 25.96 7.54
N ASN A 5 12.44 27.28 7.65
CA ASN A 5 12.93 27.95 8.88
C ASN A 5 11.88 27.99 9.99
N ASP A 6 10.73 27.34 9.82
CA ASP A 6 9.63 27.32 10.77
C ASP A 6 9.56 26.03 11.58
N THR A 7 9.10 26.13 12.80
CA THR A 7 8.87 24.99 13.69
C THR A 7 7.42 24.57 13.61
N ILE A 8 7.21 23.27 13.34
CA ILE A 8 5.88 22.67 13.21
C ILE A 8 5.53 21.81 14.41
N ALA A 9 4.22 21.66 14.64
CA ALA A 9 3.69 20.76 15.67
C ALA A 9 2.41 20.08 15.21
N ALA A 10 2.21 18.83 15.63
CA ALA A 10 0.96 18.11 15.43
C ALA A 10 0.77 17.01 16.47
N ILE A 11 -0.48 16.53 16.57
CA ILE A 11 -0.82 15.31 17.31
C ILE A 11 -0.35 14.11 16.48
N ALA A 12 0.48 13.26 17.07
CA ALA A 12 1.08 12.10 16.41
C ALA A 12 0.37 10.77 16.71
N THR A 13 -0.62 10.76 17.59
CA THR A 13 -1.46 9.61 17.95
C THR A 13 -2.87 9.75 17.39
N ALA A 14 -3.62 8.65 17.36
CA ALA A 14 -5.03 8.68 16.96
C ALA A 14 -5.85 9.60 17.87
N MET A 15 -6.83 10.31 17.28
CA MET A 15 -7.75 11.21 17.99
C MET A 15 -8.90 10.40 18.61
N SER A 16 -8.60 9.70 19.70
CA SER A 16 -9.58 8.91 20.46
C SER A 16 -9.15 8.89 21.92
N ASP A 17 -10.07 8.61 22.85
CA ASP A 17 -9.73 8.43 24.23
C ASP A 17 -8.76 7.25 24.39
N SER A 18 -7.57 7.53 24.90
CA SER A 18 -6.49 6.57 25.09
C SER A 18 -5.68 6.89 26.35
N GLY A 19 -4.86 5.95 26.79
CA GLY A 19 -3.99 6.18 27.95
C GLY A 19 -2.90 7.22 27.71
N ILE A 20 -2.46 7.38 26.45
CA ILE A 20 -1.36 8.28 26.06
C ILE A 20 -1.71 9.00 24.77
N GLY A 21 -1.48 10.32 24.74
CA GLY A 21 -1.44 11.17 23.55
C GLY A 21 -0.04 11.72 23.33
N ILE A 22 0.37 11.91 22.08
CA ILE A 22 1.70 12.43 21.73
C ILE A 22 1.54 13.67 20.86
N ILE A 23 2.13 14.78 21.29
CA ILE A 23 2.35 15.95 20.46
C ILE A 23 3.80 15.96 20.00
N ARG A 24 4.01 16.02 18.68
CA ARG A 24 5.34 16.10 18.08
C ARG A 24 5.60 17.52 17.61
N ILE A 25 6.81 18.03 17.88
CA ILE A 25 7.30 19.36 17.47
C ILE A 25 8.60 19.11 16.71
N SER A 26 8.80 19.75 15.56
CA SER A 26 10.02 19.64 14.75
C SER A 26 10.41 21.00 14.17
N GLY A 27 11.70 21.30 14.18
CA GLY A 27 12.27 22.54 13.67
C GLY A 27 13.29 23.15 14.62
N ASP A 28 13.89 24.27 14.22
CA ASP A 28 14.98 24.91 14.95
C ASP A 28 14.57 25.32 16.37
N ASP A 29 13.35 25.81 16.54
CA ASP A 29 12.82 26.28 17.82
C ASP A 29 12.10 25.22 18.64
N ALA A 30 12.07 23.94 18.21
CA ALA A 30 11.31 22.89 18.88
C ALA A 30 11.67 22.76 20.37
N ILE A 31 12.97 22.79 20.68
CA ILE A 31 13.45 22.66 22.07
C ILE A 31 13.16 23.94 22.87
N SER A 32 13.32 25.12 22.28
CA SER A 32 13.06 26.39 22.94
C SER A 32 11.58 26.60 23.26
N ILE A 33 10.69 26.19 22.35
CA ILE A 33 9.23 26.21 22.56
C ILE A 33 8.85 25.26 23.69
N ALA A 34 9.33 24.02 23.66
CA ALA A 34 9.04 23.04 24.71
C ALA A 34 9.58 23.48 26.08
N ASP A 35 10.77 24.10 26.13
CA ASP A 35 11.39 24.58 27.38
C ASP A 35 10.58 25.70 28.05
N LYS A 36 9.84 26.51 27.28
CA LYS A 36 8.96 27.56 27.81
C LYS A 36 7.75 27.01 28.56
N ILE A 37 7.19 25.91 28.08
CA ILE A 37 5.93 25.34 28.59
C ILE A 37 6.16 24.17 29.57
N PHE A 38 7.33 23.55 29.54
CA PHE A 38 7.68 22.40 30.37
C PHE A 38 8.32 22.83 31.70
N LYS A 39 7.80 22.29 32.81
CA LYS A 39 8.40 22.43 34.14
C LYS A 39 8.85 21.07 34.64
N SER A 40 10.16 20.86 34.74
CA SER A 40 10.71 19.64 35.34
C SER A 40 10.34 19.51 36.80
N LYS A 41 10.13 18.29 37.29
CA LYS A 41 9.99 18.02 38.71
C LYS A 41 11.22 18.47 39.53
N ASN A 42 12.39 18.45 38.91
CA ASN A 42 13.62 19.08 39.42
C ASN A 42 13.69 20.49 38.88
N HIS A 43 13.31 21.50 39.63
CA HIS A 43 13.04 22.89 39.24
C HIS A 43 14.15 23.60 38.43
N ASP A 44 15.40 23.12 38.45
CA ASP A 44 16.55 23.75 37.77
C ASP A 44 16.86 23.14 36.37
N LYS A 45 16.10 22.16 35.91
CA LYS A 45 16.42 21.44 34.65
C LYS A 45 15.75 22.10 33.46
N LYS A 46 16.55 22.61 32.54
CA LYS A 46 16.14 23.19 31.26
C LYS A 46 16.32 22.18 30.12
N LEU A 47 15.32 22.02 29.24
CA LEU A 47 15.39 21.11 28.09
C LEU A 47 16.46 21.52 27.07
N ILE A 48 16.77 22.80 26.96
CA ILE A 48 17.81 23.30 26.07
C ILE A 48 19.21 22.77 26.44
N ASN A 49 19.45 22.47 27.71
CA ASN A 49 20.75 22.03 28.22
C ASN A 49 20.90 20.51 28.31
N VAL A 50 19.87 19.73 27.99
CA VAL A 50 19.92 18.27 28.09
C VAL A 50 20.59 17.63 26.86
N LYS A 51 21.06 16.40 27.00
CA LYS A 51 21.61 15.60 25.89
C LYS A 51 20.48 15.15 24.98
N SER A 52 20.82 14.89 23.71
CA SER A 52 19.90 14.24 22.76
C SER A 52 19.55 12.82 23.23
N HIS A 53 18.37 12.34 22.82
CA HIS A 53 17.82 11.00 23.14
C HIS A 53 17.66 10.79 24.65
N THR A 54 17.14 11.81 25.34
CA THR A 54 16.85 11.75 26.76
C THR A 54 15.39 12.00 27.05
N VAL A 55 14.90 11.40 28.13
CA VAL A 55 13.51 11.42 28.58
C VAL A 55 13.42 12.22 29.87
N HIS A 56 12.41 13.09 29.96
CA HIS A 56 12.24 14.04 31.05
C HIS A 56 10.79 13.98 31.55
N TYR A 57 10.64 13.72 32.84
CA TYR A 57 9.35 13.74 33.54
C TYR A 57 9.11 15.12 34.13
N GLY A 58 7.88 15.62 33.99
CA GLY A 58 7.49 16.92 34.53
C GLY A 58 6.05 17.29 34.16
N TYR A 59 5.82 18.56 34.00
CA TYR A 59 4.50 19.15 33.84
C TYR A 59 4.47 20.11 32.65
N ILE A 60 3.34 20.16 31.93
CA ILE A 60 3.06 21.22 30.96
C ILE A 60 2.19 22.27 31.61
N ASN A 61 2.59 23.53 31.44
CA ASN A 61 1.86 24.68 31.88
C ASN A 61 1.55 25.61 30.71
N ASP A 62 0.36 26.20 30.71
CA ASP A 62 0.03 27.35 29.87
C ASP A 62 0.10 28.59 30.75
N ASP A 63 1.16 29.38 30.60
CA ASP A 63 1.58 30.41 31.54
C ASP A 63 1.71 29.83 32.99
N ASP A 64 0.91 30.29 33.93
CA ASP A 64 0.91 29.77 35.31
C ASP A 64 -0.12 28.65 35.55
N LYS A 65 -0.88 28.25 34.53
CA LYS A 65 -1.91 27.22 34.67
C LYS A 65 -1.34 25.84 34.35
N PHE A 66 -1.38 24.97 35.35
CA PHE A 66 -1.08 23.55 35.18
C PHE A 66 -2.08 22.91 34.17
N LEU A 67 -1.56 22.22 33.17
CA LEU A 67 -2.35 21.45 32.19
C LEU A 67 -2.28 19.96 32.47
N ASP A 68 -1.06 19.39 32.41
CA ASP A 68 -0.90 17.94 32.51
C ASP A 68 0.47 17.53 33.02
N GLU A 69 0.55 16.31 33.55
CA GLU A 69 1.77 15.63 33.92
C GLU A 69 2.26 14.79 32.74
N VAL A 70 3.50 14.99 32.30
CA VAL A 70 3.98 14.51 31.02
C VAL A 70 5.38 13.90 31.06
N ILE A 71 5.67 13.14 30.02
CA ILE A 71 7.02 12.70 29.67
C ILE A 71 7.43 13.40 28.39
N VAL A 72 8.55 14.12 28.39
CA VAL A 72 9.11 14.80 27.21
C VAL A 72 10.35 14.08 26.71
N ILE A 73 10.38 13.76 25.44
CA ILE A 73 11.54 13.16 24.73
C ILE A 73 12.21 14.26 23.91
N VAL A 74 13.54 14.39 24.05
CA VAL A 74 14.34 15.38 23.33
C VAL A 74 15.25 14.66 22.35
N MET A 75 15.13 14.99 21.06
CA MET A 75 15.98 14.51 19.98
C MET A 75 16.59 15.71 19.25
N LYS A 76 17.92 15.85 19.30
CA LYS A 76 18.63 16.97 18.66
C LYS A 76 19.08 16.60 17.26
N ALA A 77 19.03 17.56 16.35
CA ALA A 77 19.57 17.47 15.01
C ALA A 77 21.04 16.97 15.00
N PRO A 78 21.47 16.16 14.01
CA PRO A 78 20.66 15.62 12.92
C PRO A 78 20.00 14.26 13.26
N HIS A 79 20.11 13.79 14.51
CA HIS A 79 19.68 12.45 14.92
C HIS A 79 18.23 12.46 15.41
N SER A 80 17.28 12.65 14.48
CA SER A 80 15.85 12.64 14.71
C SER A 80 15.10 12.08 13.50
N TYR A 81 13.76 12.02 13.56
CA TYR A 81 12.95 11.56 12.42
C TYR A 81 13.06 12.49 11.22
N THR A 82 13.03 13.80 11.46
CA THR A 82 13.09 14.84 10.42
C THR A 82 14.49 15.35 10.13
N THR A 83 15.51 14.88 10.87
CA THR A 83 16.87 15.44 10.99
C THR A 83 16.94 16.85 11.62
N GLU A 84 15.79 17.39 12.05
CA GLU A 84 15.70 18.64 12.79
C GLU A 84 15.69 18.39 14.32
N ASN A 85 15.74 19.44 15.13
CA ASN A 85 15.43 19.30 16.55
C ASN A 85 13.99 18.83 16.70
N THR A 86 13.77 17.74 17.42
CA THR A 86 12.45 17.16 17.60
C THR A 86 12.14 16.96 19.07
N ILE A 87 10.93 17.31 19.47
CA ILE A 87 10.38 17.08 20.79
C ILE A 87 9.13 16.22 20.67
N GLU A 88 8.99 15.23 21.53
CA GLU A 88 7.73 14.51 21.72
C GLU A 88 7.25 14.71 23.15
N ILE A 89 6.04 15.25 23.30
CA ILE A 89 5.35 15.43 24.57
C ILE A 89 4.32 14.31 24.70
N ASN A 90 4.58 13.37 25.59
CA ASN A 90 3.68 12.29 25.93
C ASN A 90 2.81 12.72 27.10
N CYS A 91 1.54 12.91 26.87
CA CYS A 91 0.52 13.39 27.82
C CYS A 91 -0.61 12.36 27.98
N HIS A 92 -1.59 12.63 28.83
CA HIS A 92 -2.80 11.85 28.87
C HIS A 92 -3.58 11.96 27.56
N GLY A 93 -4.09 10.82 27.05
CA GLY A 93 -4.62 10.69 25.68
C GLY A 93 -6.08 11.13 25.50
N GLY A 94 -6.65 11.91 26.43
CA GLY A 94 -7.98 12.49 26.26
C GLY A 94 -7.96 13.55 25.15
N VAL A 95 -8.91 13.50 24.22
CA VAL A 95 -8.97 14.39 23.03
C VAL A 95 -8.85 15.86 23.40
N LEU A 96 -9.53 16.29 24.50
CA LEU A 96 -9.47 17.67 24.96
C LEU A 96 -8.06 18.05 25.46
N MET A 97 -7.41 17.16 26.20
CA MET A 97 -6.07 17.43 26.76
C MET A 97 -5.03 17.56 25.67
N VAL A 98 -5.02 16.62 24.72
CA VAL A 98 -4.07 16.63 23.59
C VAL A 98 -4.21 17.90 22.76
N ASN A 99 -5.45 18.35 22.47
CA ASN A 99 -5.70 19.62 21.78
C ASN A 99 -5.23 20.82 22.58
N ARG A 100 -5.46 20.85 23.88
CA ARG A 100 -5.00 21.96 24.75
C ARG A 100 -3.48 22.10 24.77
N ILE A 101 -2.75 20.99 24.82
CA ILE A 101 -1.29 21.02 24.79
C ILE A 101 -0.80 21.48 23.39
N LEU A 102 -1.44 21.02 22.30
CA LEU A 102 -1.11 21.48 20.95
C LEU A 102 -1.36 22.99 20.81
N GLU A 103 -2.51 23.49 21.25
CA GLU A 103 -2.81 24.95 21.27
C GLU A 103 -1.74 25.74 22.04
N THR A 104 -1.30 25.22 23.18
CA THR A 104 -0.23 25.83 24.00
C THR A 104 1.10 25.86 23.23
N VAL A 105 1.46 24.78 22.56
CA VAL A 105 2.67 24.71 21.72
C VAL A 105 2.61 25.73 20.59
N ILE A 106 1.47 25.86 19.90
CA ILE A 106 1.26 26.83 18.82
C ILE A 106 1.33 28.26 19.35
N LYS A 107 0.69 28.55 20.49
CA LYS A 107 0.77 29.87 21.17
C LYS A 107 2.21 30.30 21.45
N HIS A 108 3.13 29.35 21.68
CA HIS A 108 4.52 29.64 22.01
C HIS A 108 5.46 29.66 20.79
N GLY A 109 4.93 29.55 19.56
CA GLY A 109 5.65 29.86 18.33
C GLY A 109 5.81 28.73 17.32
N ALA A 110 5.20 27.54 17.55
CA ALA A 110 5.07 26.53 16.51
C ALA A 110 3.89 26.84 15.58
N ARG A 111 3.97 26.37 14.34
CA ARG A 111 2.86 26.32 13.39
C ARG A 111 2.25 24.92 13.39
N LEU A 112 0.95 24.81 13.09
CA LEU A 112 0.34 23.52 12.82
C LEU A 112 1.00 22.87 11.60
N ALA A 113 1.37 21.60 11.71
CA ALA A 113 1.94 20.83 10.60
C ALA A 113 0.86 20.50 9.54
N GLU A 114 1.27 20.50 8.28
CA GLU A 114 0.46 19.96 7.19
C GLU A 114 0.44 18.41 7.22
N PRO A 115 -0.53 17.76 6.52
CA PRO A 115 -0.50 16.31 6.36
C PRO A 115 0.84 15.83 5.79
N GLY A 116 1.43 14.81 6.41
CA GLY A 116 2.70 14.24 5.97
C GLY A 116 3.95 15.11 6.13
N GLU A 117 3.86 16.29 6.75
CA GLU A 117 4.96 17.27 6.74
C GLU A 117 6.23 16.76 7.46
N PHE A 118 6.11 16.00 8.52
CA PHE A 118 7.30 15.43 9.18
C PHE A 118 8.04 14.45 8.26
N THR A 119 7.31 13.60 7.53
CA THR A 119 7.92 12.65 6.57
C THR A 119 8.46 13.39 5.35
N LYS A 120 7.77 14.45 4.89
CA LYS A 120 8.25 15.33 3.83
C LYS A 120 9.57 15.99 4.20
N ARG A 121 9.72 16.51 5.44
CA ARG A 121 10.97 17.07 5.94
C ARG A 121 12.07 16.00 6.04
N ALA A 122 11.75 14.78 6.48
CA ALA A 122 12.70 13.67 6.47
C ALA A 122 13.21 13.34 5.06
N PHE A 123 12.35 13.42 4.04
CA PHE A 123 12.73 13.27 2.63
C PHE A 123 13.58 14.45 2.13
N LEU A 124 13.12 15.68 2.33
CA LEU A 124 13.81 16.89 1.87
C LEU A 124 15.19 17.05 2.53
N ASN A 125 15.33 16.61 3.78
CA ASN A 125 16.60 16.59 4.52
C ASN A 125 17.47 15.37 4.20
N GLY A 126 17.09 14.53 3.22
CA GLY A 126 17.89 13.41 2.72
C GLY A 126 17.99 12.20 3.66
N ARG A 127 17.15 12.12 4.72
CA ARG A 127 17.16 10.96 5.62
C ARG A 127 16.55 9.71 4.96
N ILE A 128 15.53 9.90 4.19
CA ILE A 128 14.84 8.84 3.43
C ILE A 128 14.60 9.30 2.01
N ASP A 129 14.57 8.37 1.07
CA ASP A 129 14.15 8.61 -0.30
C ASP A 129 12.61 8.55 -0.41
N LEU A 130 12.07 8.93 -1.59
CA LEU A 130 10.62 9.02 -1.79
C LEU A 130 9.94 7.64 -1.68
N SER A 131 10.60 6.57 -2.16
CA SER A 131 10.03 5.21 -2.04
C SER A 131 9.91 4.77 -0.58
N LYS A 132 10.88 5.11 0.28
CA LYS A 132 10.82 4.85 1.72
C LYS A 132 9.77 5.73 2.42
N ALA A 133 9.59 6.97 1.96
CA ALA A 133 8.53 7.83 2.47
C ALA A 133 7.15 7.22 2.18
N GLU A 134 6.90 6.77 0.95
CA GLU A 134 5.65 6.08 0.59
C GLU A 134 5.45 4.78 1.40
N ALA A 135 6.52 4.04 1.69
CA ALA A 135 6.44 2.85 2.54
C ALA A 135 5.94 3.15 3.97
N VAL A 136 6.20 4.34 4.52
CA VAL A 136 5.70 4.74 5.85
C VAL A 136 4.17 4.75 5.87
N ILE A 137 3.54 5.33 4.83
CA ILE A 137 2.07 5.36 4.77
C ILE A 137 1.49 3.97 4.48
N ASP A 138 2.17 3.17 3.65
CA ASP A 138 1.76 1.81 3.33
C ASP A 138 1.75 0.90 4.58
N ILE A 139 2.75 1.04 5.46
CA ILE A 139 2.80 0.34 6.74
C ILE A 139 1.64 0.78 7.66
N ILE A 140 1.36 2.09 7.74
CA ILE A 140 0.29 2.62 8.60
C ILE A 140 -1.09 2.13 8.13
N HIS A 141 -1.30 2.04 6.82
CA HIS A 141 -2.58 1.65 6.22
C HIS A 141 -2.67 0.15 5.90
N SER A 142 -1.64 -0.64 6.21
CA SER A 142 -1.65 -2.07 5.93
C SER A 142 -2.78 -2.77 6.67
N LYS A 143 -3.61 -3.50 5.91
CA LYS A 143 -4.77 -4.23 6.42
C LYS A 143 -4.52 -5.73 6.59
N ASN A 144 -3.40 -6.22 6.05
CA ASN A 144 -3.02 -7.62 6.09
C ASN A 144 -1.51 -7.78 6.30
N GLU A 145 -1.07 -8.99 6.67
CA GLU A 145 0.31 -9.30 6.98
C GLU A 145 1.25 -9.09 5.78
N PHE A 146 0.78 -9.43 4.59
CA PHE A 146 1.58 -9.29 3.37
C PHE A 146 1.82 -7.84 2.98
N ALA A 147 0.79 -6.98 3.12
CA ALA A 147 0.95 -5.53 2.93
C ALA A 147 1.97 -4.96 3.91
N LEU A 148 1.91 -5.39 5.18
CA LEU A 148 2.86 -4.98 6.21
C LEU A 148 4.28 -5.43 5.89
N GLN A 149 4.48 -6.67 5.45
CA GLN A 149 5.79 -7.20 5.06
C GLN A 149 6.36 -6.47 3.84
N ALA A 150 5.55 -6.25 2.79
CA ALA A 150 5.96 -5.50 1.61
C ALA A 150 6.36 -4.06 1.96
N GLY A 151 5.55 -3.34 2.74
CA GLY A 151 5.87 -2.00 3.20
C GLY A 151 7.13 -1.95 4.07
N THR A 152 7.33 -2.94 4.93
CA THR A 152 8.54 -3.05 5.77
C THR A 152 9.79 -3.33 4.93
N ALA A 153 9.71 -4.19 3.93
CA ALA A 153 10.81 -4.46 3.00
C ALA A 153 11.17 -3.19 2.20
N GLN A 154 10.17 -2.47 1.69
CA GLN A 154 10.36 -1.21 0.98
C GLN A 154 10.96 -0.13 1.88
N LEU A 155 10.53 -0.01 3.15
CA LEU A 155 11.11 0.92 4.13
C LEU A 155 12.58 0.59 4.43
N LYS A 156 12.96 -0.69 4.41
CA LYS A 156 14.36 -1.14 4.53
C LYS A 156 15.19 -0.87 3.27
N GLY A 157 14.55 -0.49 2.15
CA GLY A 157 15.21 -0.09 0.93
C GLY A 157 15.22 -1.13 -0.18
N SER A 158 14.38 -2.16 -0.15
CA SER A 158 14.37 -3.18 -1.21
C SER A 158 14.18 -2.58 -2.61
N VAL A 159 13.26 -1.64 -2.77
CA VAL A 159 13.01 -0.96 -4.05
C VAL A 159 14.11 0.06 -4.35
N SER A 160 14.49 0.92 -3.39
CA SER A 160 15.47 1.95 -3.63
C SER A 160 16.86 1.40 -3.96
N ASN A 161 17.30 0.34 -3.27
CA ASN A 161 18.60 -0.27 -3.56
C ASN A 161 18.65 -0.88 -4.96
N GLU A 162 17.59 -1.55 -5.39
CA GLU A 162 17.46 -2.12 -6.74
C GLU A 162 17.49 -1.02 -7.81
N VAL A 163 16.77 0.09 -7.58
CA VAL A 163 16.77 1.24 -8.49
C VAL A 163 18.14 1.92 -8.55
N ILE A 164 18.79 2.12 -7.42
CA ILE A 164 20.14 2.73 -7.34
C ILE A 164 21.14 1.88 -8.12
N ASP A 165 21.15 0.56 -7.90
CA ASP A 165 22.07 -0.34 -8.61
C ASP A 165 21.85 -0.31 -10.14
N MET A 166 20.60 -0.32 -10.61
CA MET A 166 20.30 -0.18 -12.03
C MET A 166 20.76 1.17 -12.58
N ARG A 167 20.56 2.25 -11.85
CA ARG A 167 21.01 3.59 -12.23
C ARG A 167 22.53 3.72 -12.28
N GLU A 168 23.25 3.11 -11.35
CA GLU A 168 24.72 3.08 -11.36
C GLU A 168 25.26 2.39 -12.63
N GLN A 169 24.63 1.29 -13.04
CA GLN A 169 24.99 0.60 -14.29
C GLN A 169 24.75 1.48 -15.51
N ILE A 170 23.60 2.16 -15.60
CA ILE A 170 23.30 3.08 -16.69
C ILE A 170 24.27 4.26 -16.71
N LEU A 171 24.52 4.86 -15.55
CA LEU A 171 25.44 6.00 -15.40
C LEU A 171 26.86 5.65 -15.84
N TYR A 172 27.31 4.43 -15.54
CA TYR A 172 28.61 3.94 -15.99
C TYR A 172 28.71 3.92 -17.52
N GLU A 173 27.68 3.44 -18.21
CA GLU A 173 27.66 3.41 -19.69
C GLU A 173 27.60 4.82 -20.29
N ILE A 174 26.80 5.72 -19.71
CA ILE A 174 26.73 7.13 -20.12
C ILE A 174 28.10 7.79 -19.98
N ALA A 175 28.72 7.67 -18.78
CA ALA A 175 30.03 8.25 -18.52
C ALA A 175 31.11 7.71 -19.47
N PHE A 176 31.03 6.44 -19.85
CA PHE A 176 31.93 5.85 -20.81
C PHE A 176 31.76 6.45 -22.22
N ILE A 177 30.51 6.60 -22.70
CA ILE A 177 30.21 7.23 -23.98
C ILE A 177 30.76 8.65 -24.01
N GLU A 178 30.39 9.46 -23.03
CA GLU A 178 30.83 10.87 -22.94
C GLU A 178 32.35 10.99 -22.93
N SER A 179 33.04 10.14 -22.12
CA SER A 179 34.51 10.13 -22.07
C SER A 179 35.12 9.73 -23.41
N ALA A 180 34.55 8.78 -24.14
CA ALA A 180 35.08 8.34 -25.43
C ALA A 180 34.82 9.37 -26.56
N LEU A 181 33.74 10.13 -26.48
CA LEU A 181 33.47 11.23 -27.39
C LEU A 181 34.38 12.44 -27.15
N ASP A 182 34.74 12.71 -25.87
CA ASP A 182 35.64 13.81 -25.50
C ASP A 182 37.10 13.49 -25.82
N ASP A 183 37.55 12.24 -25.70
CA ASP A 183 38.94 11.83 -25.91
C ASP A 183 39.04 10.57 -26.80
N PRO A 184 38.69 10.67 -28.08
CA PRO A 184 38.66 9.52 -29.00
C PRO A 184 40.04 8.97 -29.35
N GLU A 185 41.10 9.71 -29.06
CA GLU A 185 42.48 9.24 -29.31
C GLU A 185 42.95 8.23 -28.24
N HIS A 186 42.41 8.29 -27.02
CA HIS A 186 42.85 7.47 -25.91
C HIS A 186 41.80 6.44 -25.45
N ILE A 187 40.53 6.62 -25.78
CA ILE A 187 39.45 5.73 -25.38
C ILE A 187 38.81 5.09 -26.61
N SER A 188 39.03 3.78 -26.78
CA SER A 188 38.46 3.02 -27.92
C SER A 188 37.00 2.64 -27.64
N LEU A 189 36.15 2.82 -28.63
CA LEU A 189 34.75 2.34 -28.68
C LEU A 189 34.64 0.89 -29.20
N ASP A 190 35.76 0.16 -29.39
CA ASP A 190 35.71 -1.22 -29.86
C ASP A 190 34.94 -2.13 -28.89
N GLY A 191 33.95 -2.87 -29.40
CA GLY A 191 33.13 -3.75 -28.58
C GLY A 191 32.12 -3.06 -27.67
N PHE A 192 32.02 -1.73 -27.74
CA PHE A 192 31.14 -0.91 -26.92
C PHE A 192 29.66 -1.20 -27.18
N LYS A 193 29.22 -1.27 -28.45
CA LYS A 193 27.83 -1.55 -28.80
C LYS A 193 27.34 -2.90 -28.25
N GLU A 194 28.19 -3.93 -28.31
CA GLU A 194 27.88 -5.25 -27.76
C GLU A 194 27.75 -5.20 -26.22
N ARG A 195 28.66 -4.49 -25.54
CA ARG A 195 28.60 -4.32 -24.08
C ARG A 195 27.32 -3.60 -23.63
N ILE A 196 26.98 -2.47 -24.26
CA ILE A 196 25.74 -1.74 -23.94
C ILE A 196 24.50 -2.58 -24.25
N SER A 197 24.49 -3.30 -25.38
CA SER A 197 23.38 -4.19 -25.69
C SER A 197 23.14 -5.23 -24.60
N ASN A 198 24.22 -5.87 -24.13
CA ASN A 198 24.15 -6.84 -23.04
C ASN A 198 23.69 -6.19 -21.72
N THR A 199 24.18 -5.00 -21.38
CA THR A 199 23.75 -4.24 -20.20
C THR A 199 22.27 -3.88 -20.29
N ALA A 200 21.81 -3.36 -21.44
CA ALA A 200 20.42 -3.00 -21.66
C ALA A 200 19.51 -4.23 -21.59
N GLU A 201 19.88 -5.37 -22.19
CA GLU A 201 19.13 -6.61 -22.11
C GLU A 201 18.98 -7.10 -20.67
N HIS A 202 20.06 -7.10 -19.91
CA HIS A 202 20.06 -7.47 -18.49
C HIS A 202 19.13 -6.55 -17.67
N LEU A 203 19.21 -5.23 -17.88
CA LEU A 203 18.37 -4.26 -17.18
C LEU A 203 16.90 -4.41 -17.57
N VAL A 204 16.59 -4.61 -18.85
CA VAL A 204 15.21 -4.88 -19.34
C VAL A 204 14.62 -6.12 -18.69
N ALA A 205 15.41 -7.18 -18.54
CA ALA A 205 14.96 -8.41 -17.88
C ALA A 205 14.65 -8.15 -16.38
N ARG A 206 15.52 -7.42 -15.66
CA ARG A 206 15.31 -7.04 -14.25
C ARG A 206 14.06 -6.18 -14.09
N ILE A 207 13.92 -5.12 -14.89
CA ILE A 207 12.76 -4.22 -14.85
C ILE A 207 11.48 -4.99 -15.17
N SER A 208 11.50 -5.89 -16.16
CA SER A 208 10.34 -6.71 -16.50
C SER A 208 9.87 -7.56 -15.32
N LYS A 209 10.81 -8.18 -14.61
CA LYS A 209 10.50 -8.94 -13.39
C LYS A 209 9.85 -8.08 -12.31
N LEU A 210 10.32 -6.84 -12.14
CA LEU A 210 9.71 -5.89 -11.20
C LEU A 210 8.30 -5.47 -11.64
N ILE A 211 8.10 -5.19 -12.93
CA ILE A 211 6.77 -4.85 -13.49
C ILE A 211 5.80 -6.02 -13.30
N ASP A 212 6.23 -7.25 -13.59
CA ASP A 212 5.39 -8.44 -13.42
C ASP A 212 4.97 -8.62 -11.95
N SER A 213 5.86 -8.30 -11.00
CA SER A 213 5.54 -8.32 -9.57
C SER A 213 4.45 -7.33 -9.17
N SER A 214 4.22 -6.27 -9.97
CA SER A 214 3.29 -5.19 -9.62
C SER A 214 1.82 -5.62 -9.59
N GLN A 215 1.42 -6.61 -10.38
CA GLN A 215 0.05 -7.15 -10.35
C GLN A 215 -0.23 -7.78 -8.98
N ASN A 216 0.69 -8.61 -8.52
CA ASN A 216 0.59 -9.24 -7.19
C ASN A 216 0.75 -8.19 -6.09
N GLY A 217 1.66 -7.22 -6.24
CA GLY A 217 1.89 -6.14 -5.30
C GLY A 217 0.65 -5.29 -5.02
N LYS A 218 -0.13 -4.96 -6.05
CA LYS A 218 -1.40 -4.24 -5.89
C LYS A 218 -2.40 -5.07 -5.07
N ILE A 219 -2.58 -6.35 -5.41
CA ILE A 219 -3.49 -7.25 -4.70
C ILE A 219 -3.06 -7.44 -3.24
N LEU A 220 -1.75 -7.57 -2.99
CA LEU A 220 -1.21 -7.68 -1.64
C LEU A 220 -1.51 -6.43 -0.80
N LYS A 221 -1.40 -5.24 -1.37
CA LYS A 221 -1.61 -3.95 -0.69
C LYS A 221 -3.09 -3.64 -0.48
N GLU A 222 -3.89 -3.72 -1.53
CA GLU A 222 -5.30 -3.32 -1.52
C GLU A 222 -6.23 -4.43 -1.08
N GLY A 223 -5.81 -5.69 -1.20
CA GLY A 223 -6.67 -6.86 -1.06
C GLY A 223 -7.38 -7.20 -2.37
N ILE A 224 -8.11 -8.32 -2.37
CA ILE A 224 -8.90 -8.80 -3.51
C ILE A 224 -10.34 -8.29 -3.35
N ASN A 225 -10.77 -7.40 -4.23
CA ASN A 225 -12.17 -6.97 -4.26
C ASN A 225 -13.05 -8.15 -4.68
N THR A 226 -13.85 -8.64 -3.76
CA THR A 226 -14.57 -9.91 -3.89
C THR A 226 -16.06 -9.67 -3.79
N VAL A 227 -16.82 -10.28 -4.69
CA VAL A 227 -18.29 -10.33 -4.60
C VAL A 227 -18.78 -11.76 -4.41
N ILE A 228 -19.72 -11.98 -3.48
CA ILE A 228 -20.33 -13.27 -3.25
C ILE A 228 -21.74 -13.26 -3.87
N LEU A 229 -21.94 -14.07 -4.91
CA LEU A 229 -23.19 -14.20 -5.64
C LEU A 229 -23.83 -15.58 -5.38
N GLY A 230 -25.12 -15.68 -5.58
CA GLY A 230 -25.90 -16.92 -5.42
C GLY A 230 -27.32 -16.64 -4.98
N LYS A 231 -28.19 -17.63 -5.13
CA LYS A 231 -29.62 -17.54 -4.73
C LYS A 231 -29.78 -17.19 -3.25
N PRO A 232 -30.98 -16.72 -2.83
CA PRO A 232 -31.36 -16.72 -1.43
C PRO A 232 -31.21 -18.11 -0.81
N ASN A 233 -30.72 -18.16 0.42
CA ASN A 233 -30.50 -19.41 1.16
C ASN A 233 -29.47 -20.40 0.56
N ALA A 234 -28.67 -20.01 -0.43
CA ALA A 234 -27.59 -20.85 -0.95
C ALA A 234 -26.42 -21.03 0.06
N GLY A 235 -26.39 -20.22 1.12
CA GLY A 235 -25.37 -20.31 2.16
C GLY A 235 -24.36 -19.13 2.16
N LYS A 236 -24.65 -18.04 1.44
CA LYS A 236 -23.77 -16.85 1.37
C LYS A 236 -23.47 -16.25 2.75
N SER A 237 -24.51 -16.02 3.56
CA SER A 237 -24.33 -15.47 4.93
C SER A 237 -23.59 -16.46 5.86
N SER A 238 -23.78 -17.75 5.67
CA SER A 238 -23.06 -18.78 6.43
C SER A 238 -21.57 -18.80 6.04
N LEU A 239 -21.26 -18.68 4.74
CA LEU A 239 -19.90 -18.55 4.25
C LEU A 239 -19.25 -17.29 4.83
N MET A 240 -19.91 -16.15 4.77
CA MET A 240 -19.42 -14.90 5.38
C MET A 240 -19.12 -15.06 6.87
N ASN A 241 -20.00 -15.69 7.63
CA ASN A 241 -19.81 -15.90 9.06
C ASN A 241 -18.58 -16.79 9.36
N ILE A 242 -18.30 -17.81 8.53
CA ILE A 242 -17.11 -18.64 8.66
C ILE A 242 -15.86 -17.80 8.38
N LEU A 243 -15.84 -17.10 7.24
CA LEU A 243 -14.70 -16.29 6.83
C LEU A 243 -14.39 -15.15 7.83
N VAL A 244 -15.41 -14.55 8.43
CA VAL A 244 -15.24 -13.52 9.48
C VAL A 244 -14.85 -14.14 10.82
N GLY A 245 -15.26 -15.39 11.09
CA GLY A 245 -15.08 -16.04 12.39
C GLY A 245 -13.68 -16.60 12.66
N GLU A 246 -12.91 -16.94 11.63
CA GLU A 246 -11.58 -17.54 11.78
C GLU A 246 -10.48 -16.52 12.15
N GLU A 247 -10.58 -15.28 11.66
CA GLU A 247 -9.71 -14.19 12.14
C GLU A 247 -10.51 -12.88 12.19
N LYS A 248 -10.96 -12.48 13.37
CA LYS A 248 -11.63 -11.19 13.57
C LYS A 248 -10.75 -10.05 13.05
N ALA A 249 -11.12 -9.51 11.89
CA ALA A 249 -10.59 -8.24 11.45
C ALA A 249 -10.80 -7.21 12.56
N ILE A 250 -9.74 -6.52 12.94
CA ILE A 250 -9.84 -5.31 13.75
C ILE A 250 -10.54 -4.29 12.84
N VAL A 251 -11.86 -4.18 12.98
CA VAL A 251 -12.65 -3.13 12.34
C VAL A 251 -12.25 -1.82 13.02
N THR A 252 -11.25 -1.14 12.47
CA THR A 252 -11.04 0.26 12.82
C THR A 252 -12.10 1.07 12.07
N SER A 253 -13.20 1.36 12.75
CA SER A 253 -14.14 2.38 12.30
C SER A 253 -13.42 3.73 12.33
N ILE A 254 -12.89 4.16 11.18
CA ILE A 254 -12.48 5.55 11.01
C ILE A 254 -13.80 6.35 10.97
N ALA A 255 -14.08 7.06 12.04
CA ALA A 255 -15.21 7.95 12.14
C ALA A 255 -15.07 9.05 11.07
N GLY A 256 -15.90 9.01 10.02
CA GLY A 256 -15.93 10.07 9.00
C GLY A 256 -16.49 9.67 7.64
N THR A 257 -16.65 8.39 7.33
CA THR A 257 -17.20 7.93 6.03
C THR A 257 -18.55 7.25 6.20
N THR A 258 -19.53 8.00 6.69
CA THR A 258 -20.92 7.55 6.72
C THR A 258 -21.55 7.87 5.37
N ARG A 259 -21.66 6.86 4.48
CA ARG A 259 -22.72 6.63 3.49
C ARG A 259 -22.37 5.71 2.31
N ASP A 260 -21.19 5.12 2.27
CA ASP A 260 -20.82 4.22 1.18
C ASP A 260 -20.70 2.78 1.71
N ILE A 261 -21.33 1.87 1.02
CA ILE A 261 -21.26 0.40 0.98
C ILE A 261 -20.46 -0.24 2.14
N LEU A 262 -21.11 -1.07 2.94
CA LEU A 262 -20.44 -1.88 3.96
C LEU A 262 -19.49 -2.87 3.27
N GLU A 263 -18.22 -2.52 3.19
CA GLU A 263 -17.14 -3.41 2.79
C GLU A 263 -16.65 -4.15 4.04
N GLU A 264 -16.78 -5.46 4.05
CA GLU A 264 -16.17 -6.29 5.09
C GLU A 264 -14.77 -6.73 4.64
N ASN A 265 -13.74 -6.32 5.39
CA ASN A 265 -12.37 -6.77 5.16
C ASN A 265 -12.14 -8.08 5.91
N ILE A 266 -11.97 -9.16 5.19
CA ILE A 266 -11.72 -10.50 5.72
C ILE A 266 -10.25 -10.84 5.48
N LYS A 267 -9.59 -11.40 6.49
CA LYS A 267 -8.23 -11.94 6.35
C LYS A 267 -8.31 -13.44 6.13
N LEU A 268 -7.77 -13.89 5.01
CA LEU A 268 -7.69 -15.29 4.66
C LEU A 268 -6.21 -15.69 4.55
N HIS A 269 -5.63 -16.32 5.59
CA HIS A 269 -4.20 -16.71 5.62
C HIS A 269 -3.24 -15.60 5.17
N GLY A 270 -3.48 -14.38 5.65
CA GLY A 270 -2.65 -13.21 5.32
C GLY A 270 -3.06 -12.46 4.05
N ILE A 271 -4.01 -12.95 3.25
CA ILE A 271 -4.58 -12.28 2.09
C ILE A 271 -5.80 -11.47 2.54
N GLY A 272 -5.88 -10.20 2.15
CA GLY A 272 -7.07 -9.37 2.37
C GLY A 272 -8.13 -9.66 1.31
N LEU A 273 -9.34 -10.04 1.72
CA LEU A 273 -10.52 -10.06 0.87
C LEU A 273 -11.40 -8.87 1.24
N ASN A 274 -11.61 -7.94 0.32
CA ASN A 274 -12.56 -6.85 0.47
C ASN A 274 -13.91 -7.33 -0.07
N VAL A 275 -14.71 -7.91 0.81
CA VAL A 275 -16.01 -8.44 0.38
C VAL A 275 -17.02 -7.29 0.32
N ILE A 276 -17.49 -7.01 -0.88
CA ILE A 276 -18.55 -6.04 -1.12
C ILE A 276 -19.83 -6.67 -0.63
N ASP A 277 -20.41 -6.13 0.47
CA ASP A 277 -21.60 -6.68 1.08
C ASP A 277 -22.82 -6.52 0.14
N THR A 278 -23.22 -7.63 -0.44
CA THR A 278 -24.51 -7.75 -1.10
C THR A 278 -25.66 -7.91 -0.08
N ALA A 279 -25.37 -7.96 1.22
CA ALA A 279 -26.33 -8.11 2.32
C ALA A 279 -26.96 -6.79 2.79
N GLY A 280 -26.53 -5.61 2.30
CA GLY A 280 -27.33 -4.37 2.39
C GLY A 280 -28.70 -4.49 1.69
N ILE A 281 -28.97 -5.65 1.09
CA ILE A 281 -30.25 -6.10 0.52
C ILE A 281 -31.03 -6.93 1.58
N ARG A 282 -30.78 -6.70 2.86
CA ARG A 282 -31.37 -7.49 3.98
C ARG A 282 -32.80 -7.16 4.33
N GLU A 283 -33.56 -6.39 3.59
CA GLU A 283 -35.00 -6.22 3.91
C GLU A 283 -35.84 -6.14 2.65
N THR A 284 -36.53 -7.17 2.35
CA THR A 284 -37.95 -7.33 1.98
C THR A 284 -38.16 -8.55 1.08
N GLU A 285 -38.90 -9.50 1.59
CA GLU A 285 -39.46 -10.63 0.85
C GLU A 285 -40.37 -10.09 -0.30
N ASP A 286 -40.26 -10.68 -1.47
CA ASP A 286 -41.22 -10.67 -2.60
C ASP A 286 -41.10 -9.67 -3.78
N ILE A 287 -40.37 -8.57 -3.73
CA ILE A 287 -40.24 -7.67 -4.93
C ILE A 287 -38.78 -7.38 -5.33
N VAL A 288 -37.82 -7.79 -4.54
CA VAL A 288 -36.41 -7.37 -4.59
C VAL A 288 -35.51 -8.35 -5.38
N GLU A 289 -36.00 -9.54 -5.76
CA GLU A 289 -35.20 -10.58 -6.39
C GLU A 289 -34.53 -10.12 -7.70
N LYS A 290 -35.23 -9.42 -8.59
CA LYS A 290 -34.66 -8.87 -9.83
C LYS A 290 -33.78 -7.64 -9.59
N ILE A 291 -34.19 -6.74 -8.71
CA ILE A 291 -33.46 -5.50 -8.38
C ILE A 291 -32.18 -5.84 -7.61
N GLY A 292 -32.19 -6.89 -6.79
CA GLY A 292 -31.03 -7.38 -6.03
C GLY A 292 -29.94 -7.96 -6.93
N VAL A 293 -30.31 -8.78 -7.91
CA VAL A 293 -29.35 -9.38 -8.86
C VAL A 293 -28.73 -8.31 -9.76
N GLU A 294 -29.52 -7.37 -10.30
CA GLU A 294 -29.00 -6.29 -11.16
C GLU A 294 -28.03 -5.35 -10.40
N LYS A 295 -28.34 -5.01 -9.15
CA LYS A 295 -27.44 -4.22 -8.30
C LYS A 295 -26.16 -5.01 -7.96
N ALA A 296 -26.28 -6.28 -7.58
CA ALA A 296 -25.15 -7.14 -7.28
C ALA A 296 -24.21 -7.31 -8.50
N LEU A 297 -24.76 -7.46 -9.70
CA LEU A 297 -23.99 -7.52 -10.94
C LEU A 297 -23.26 -6.20 -11.24
N LYS A 298 -23.88 -5.05 -10.94
CA LYS A 298 -23.25 -3.73 -11.11
C LYS A 298 -22.06 -3.52 -10.16
N TYR A 299 -22.10 -4.06 -8.95
CA TYR A 299 -20.98 -4.09 -8.03
C TYR A 299 -19.92 -5.11 -8.45
N ALA A 300 -20.36 -6.25 -8.97
CA ALA A 300 -19.49 -7.28 -9.49
C ALA A 300 -18.62 -6.81 -10.68
N GLU A 301 -19.03 -5.76 -11.42
CA GLU A 301 -18.20 -5.15 -12.48
C GLU A 301 -16.84 -4.66 -11.96
N LYS A 302 -16.77 -4.20 -10.70
CA LYS A 302 -15.55 -3.71 -10.06
C LYS A 302 -14.78 -4.79 -9.29
N ALA A 303 -15.36 -5.97 -9.14
CA ALA A 303 -14.73 -7.05 -8.40
C ALA A 303 -13.59 -7.71 -9.18
N ASP A 304 -12.53 -8.07 -8.46
CA ASP A 304 -11.40 -8.86 -8.95
C ASP A 304 -11.70 -10.36 -8.90
N LEU A 305 -12.58 -10.78 -7.96
CA LEU A 305 -13.00 -12.17 -7.75
C LEU A 305 -14.52 -12.28 -7.58
N VAL A 306 -15.12 -13.22 -8.28
CA VAL A 306 -16.52 -13.63 -8.10
C VAL A 306 -16.56 -14.99 -7.40
N ILE A 307 -17.20 -15.06 -6.23
CA ILE A 307 -17.50 -16.31 -5.54
C ILE A 307 -18.97 -16.63 -5.79
N PHE A 308 -19.22 -17.65 -6.59
CA PHE A 308 -20.58 -18.10 -6.87
C PHE A 308 -20.96 -19.28 -5.98
N VAL A 309 -21.88 -19.04 -5.03
CA VAL A 309 -22.37 -20.07 -4.10
C VAL A 309 -23.61 -20.70 -4.67
N VAL A 310 -23.52 -21.98 -5.02
CA VAL A 310 -24.59 -22.81 -5.58
C VAL A 310 -25.11 -23.79 -4.53
N ASP A 311 -26.40 -23.82 -4.31
CA ASP A 311 -27.05 -24.84 -3.46
C ASP A 311 -27.14 -26.15 -4.25
N SER A 312 -26.36 -27.16 -3.85
CA SER A 312 -26.35 -28.48 -4.52
C SER A 312 -27.64 -29.26 -4.35
N SER A 313 -28.48 -28.90 -3.37
CA SER A 313 -29.70 -29.66 -3.02
C SER A 313 -30.94 -29.23 -3.81
N VAL A 314 -30.85 -28.19 -4.65
CA VAL A 314 -31.99 -27.66 -5.43
C VAL A 314 -31.60 -27.46 -6.90
N PRO A 315 -32.54 -27.59 -7.86
CA PRO A 315 -32.24 -27.36 -9.27
C PRO A 315 -31.77 -25.92 -9.56
N LEU A 316 -30.94 -25.77 -10.60
CA LEU A 316 -30.54 -24.47 -11.14
C LEU A 316 -31.76 -23.77 -11.76
N ASN A 317 -31.75 -22.42 -11.73
CA ASN A 317 -32.79 -21.58 -12.33
C ASN A 317 -32.19 -20.41 -13.11
N GLU A 318 -33.03 -19.51 -13.63
CA GLU A 318 -32.64 -18.37 -14.44
C GLU A 318 -31.64 -17.43 -13.72
N SER A 319 -31.77 -17.26 -12.40
CA SER A 319 -30.85 -16.44 -11.62
C SER A 319 -29.41 -17.03 -11.60
N ASP A 320 -29.29 -18.36 -11.52
CA ASP A 320 -28.00 -19.03 -11.58
C ASP A 320 -27.35 -18.86 -12.96
N PHE A 321 -28.15 -18.96 -14.02
CA PHE A 321 -27.65 -18.79 -15.38
C PHE A 321 -27.22 -17.36 -15.69
N ALA A 322 -27.92 -16.35 -15.13
CA ALA A 322 -27.51 -14.95 -15.24
C ALA A 322 -26.14 -14.68 -14.54
N ILE A 323 -25.91 -15.31 -13.39
CA ILE A 323 -24.63 -15.22 -12.70
C ILE A 323 -23.51 -15.91 -13.52
N MET A 324 -23.80 -17.09 -14.10
CA MET A 324 -22.82 -17.79 -14.97
C MET A 324 -22.47 -16.95 -16.19
N ASP A 325 -23.41 -16.28 -16.82
CA ASP A 325 -23.16 -15.39 -17.97
C ASP A 325 -22.22 -14.22 -17.60
N PHE A 326 -22.38 -13.67 -16.41
CA PHE A 326 -21.52 -12.61 -15.87
C PHE A 326 -20.07 -13.09 -15.61
N MET A 327 -19.88 -14.35 -15.26
CA MET A 327 -18.54 -14.91 -14.95
C MET A 327 -17.60 -15.00 -16.17
N LYS A 328 -18.06 -14.79 -17.39
CA LYS A 328 -17.28 -14.86 -18.64
C LYS A 328 -16.00 -14.03 -18.62
N THR A 329 -16.03 -12.88 -17.99
CA THR A 329 -14.96 -11.87 -18.02
C THR A 329 -14.24 -11.70 -16.69
N LYS A 330 -14.56 -12.53 -15.70
CA LYS A 330 -14.08 -12.37 -14.32
C LYS A 330 -13.36 -13.62 -13.82
N LYS A 331 -12.32 -13.45 -13.01
CA LYS A 331 -11.81 -14.54 -12.20
C LYS A 331 -12.92 -15.01 -11.27
N SER A 332 -13.23 -16.29 -11.27
CA SER A 332 -14.41 -16.81 -10.56
C SER A 332 -14.11 -18.15 -9.92
N ILE A 333 -14.74 -18.41 -8.77
CA ILE A 333 -14.74 -19.68 -8.06
C ILE A 333 -16.18 -20.07 -7.80
N ILE A 334 -16.54 -21.34 -8.00
CA ILE A 334 -17.86 -21.87 -7.68
C ILE A 334 -17.75 -22.73 -6.43
N LEU A 335 -18.57 -22.39 -5.42
CA LEU A 335 -18.76 -23.20 -4.24
C LEU A 335 -20.05 -23.97 -4.38
N LEU A 336 -19.94 -25.29 -4.62
CA LEU A 336 -21.09 -26.22 -4.65
C LEU A 336 -21.44 -26.57 -3.21
N ASN A 337 -22.23 -25.70 -2.58
CA ASN A 337 -22.52 -25.72 -1.15
C ASN A 337 -23.63 -26.71 -0.78
N LYS A 338 -23.75 -26.98 0.52
CA LYS A 338 -24.66 -27.96 1.12
C LYS A 338 -24.39 -29.39 0.68
N ALA A 339 -23.10 -29.72 0.54
CA ALA A 339 -22.67 -31.10 0.20
C ALA A 339 -23.04 -32.14 1.27
N ASP A 340 -23.48 -31.70 2.45
CA ASP A 340 -24.08 -32.51 3.53
C ASP A 340 -25.51 -32.96 3.25
N LEU A 341 -26.17 -32.42 2.22
CA LEU A 341 -27.52 -32.76 1.81
C LEU A 341 -27.53 -33.67 0.56
N ILE A 342 -28.72 -34.14 0.17
CA ILE A 342 -28.88 -34.92 -1.06
C ILE A 342 -28.57 -34.05 -2.26
N THR A 343 -27.56 -34.40 -3.04
CA THR A 343 -27.10 -33.68 -4.22
C THR A 343 -28.09 -33.83 -5.38
N VAL A 344 -28.68 -32.71 -5.82
CA VAL A 344 -29.51 -32.60 -7.03
C VAL A 344 -28.69 -32.06 -8.21
N VAL A 345 -27.79 -31.11 -7.94
CA VAL A 345 -26.88 -30.53 -8.92
C VAL A 345 -25.49 -31.09 -8.70
N SER A 346 -24.99 -31.91 -9.63
CA SER A 346 -23.63 -32.42 -9.58
C SER A 346 -22.63 -31.47 -10.25
N GLU A 347 -21.35 -31.68 -9.96
CA GLU A 347 -20.26 -30.96 -10.62
C GLU A 347 -20.29 -31.10 -12.14
N GLU A 348 -20.61 -32.33 -12.63
CA GLU A 348 -20.75 -32.60 -14.08
C GLU A 348 -21.89 -31.80 -14.70
N THR A 349 -23.01 -31.63 -13.98
CA THR A 349 -24.14 -30.83 -14.41
C THR A 349 -23.76 -29.37 -14.49
N LEU A 350 -23.03 -28.84 -13.49
CA LEU A 350 -22.51 -27.47 -13.51
C LEU A 350 -21.55 -27.24 -14.67
N LYS A 351 -20.59 -28.14 -14.92
CA LYS A 351 -19.63 -28.06 -16.03
C LYS A 351 -20.34 -27.97 -17.39
N LYS A 352 -21.42 -28.70 -17.61
CA LYS A 352 -22.22 -28.61 -18.84
C LYS A 352 -22.84 -27.24 -19.03
N TYR A 353 -23.44 -26.67 -17.99
CA TYR A 353 -24.03 -25.33 -18.07
C TYR A 353 -22.96 -24.25 -18.20
N LEU A 354 -21.84 -24.37 -17.48
CA LEU A 354 -20.72 -23.44 -17.63
C LEU A 354 -20.18 -23.42 -19.06
N ALA A 355 -20.00 -24.58 -19.68
CA ALA A 355 -19.58 -24.66 -21.08
C ALA A 355 -20.56 -23.97 -22.01
N GLN A 356 -21.87 -24.03 -21.72
CA GLN A 356 -22.90 -23.36 -22.51
C GLN A 356 -22.93 -21.84 -22.30
N TYR A 357 -22.80 -21.35 -21.05
CA TYR A 357 -22.96 -19.93 -20.72
C TYR A 357 -21.64 -19.18 -20.71
N VAL A 358 -20.52 -19.79 -20.30
CA VAL A 358 -19.20 -19.15 -20.17
C VAL A 358 -18.31 -19.45 -21.39
N GLY A 359 -18.51 -20.57 -22.05
CA GLY A 359 -17.73 -21.00 -23.23
C GLY A 359 -16.35 -21.57 -22.83
N GLN A 360 -15.30 -21.26 -23.63
CA GLN A 360 -13.96 -21.85 -23.44
C GLN A 360 -13.32 -21.53 -22.08
N SER A 361 -13.66 -20.41 -21.46
CA SER A 361 -13.15 -20.04 -20.13
C SER A 361 -13.72 -20.90 -19.00
N ALA A 362 -14.74 -21.72 -19.26
CA ALA A 362 -15.38 -22.58 -18.28
C ALA A 362 -14.44 -23.64 -17.66
N GLU A 363 -13.46 -24.12 -18.44
CA GLU A 363 -12.50 -25.13 -18.00
C GLU A 363 -11.57 -24.62 -16.89
N ASN A 364 -11.35 -23.31 -16.83
CA ASN A 364 -10.47 -22.67 -15.85
C ASN A 364 -11.20 -22.23 -14.57
N ILE A 365 -12.53 -22.44 -14.46
CA ILE A 365 -13.29 -22.06 -13.29
C ILE A 365 -13.29 -23.22 -12.29
N PRO A 366 -12.65 -23.09 -11.13
CA PRO A 366 -12.64 -24.13 -10.12
C PRO A 366 -14.03 -24.30 -9.50
N ILE A 367 -14.44 -25.56 -9.32
CA ILE A 367 -15.67 -25.95 -8.62
C ILE A 367 -15.27 -26.70 -7.37
N ILE A 368 -15.63 -26.17 -6.20
CA ILE A 368 -15.28 -26.73 -4.91
C ILE A 368 -16.55 -27.18 -4.20
N LYS A 369 -16.58 -28.45 -3.77
CA LYS A 369 -17.67 -28.95 -2.93
C LYS A 369 -17.49 -28.46 -1.51
N THR A 370 -18.52 -27.78 -0.98
CA THR A 370 -18.47 -27.21 0.35
C THR A 370 -19.71 -27.54 1.17
N SER A 371 -19.54 -27.59 2.47
CA SER A 371 -20.65 -27.50 3.42
C SER A 371 -20.29 -26.43 4.45
N THR A 372 -20.91 -25.27 4.33
CA THR A 372 -20.71 -24.18 5.30
C THR A 372 -21.25 -24.54 6.70
N LYS A 373 -22.12 -25.56 6.80
CA LYS A 373 -22.61 -26.05 8.08
C LYS A 373 -21.60 -26.95 8.80
N GLU A 374 -20.92 -27.81 8.05
CA GLU A 374 -19.96 -28.78 8.56
C GLU A 374 -18.51 -28.35 8.41
N ASN A 375 -18.27 -27.14 7.94
CA ASN A 375 -16.95 -26.54 7.65
C ASN A 375 -16.10 -27.40 6.70
N ILE A 376 -16.71 -27.95 5.64
CA ILE A 376 -16.06 -28.81 4.65
C ILE A 376 -15.68 -27.99 3.43
N GLY A 377 -14.43 -28.16 2.92
CA GLY A 377 -13.94 -27.57 1.66
C GLY A 377 -13.56 -26.10 1.73
N ILE A 378 -13.53 -25.51 2.93
CA ILE A 378 -13.12 -24.10 3.10
C ILE A 378 -11.61 -23.99 2.93
N ASP A 379 -10.84 -24.91 3.44
CA ASP A 379 -9.39 -25.05 3.25
C ASP A 379 -8.99 -25.13 1.77
N ILE A 380 -9.73 -25.93 0.98
CA ILE A 380 -9.52 -26.04 -0.48
C ILE A 380 -9.84 -24.72 -1.18
N PHE A 381 -10.90 -24.03 -0.75
CA PHE A 381 -11.26 -22.71 -1.28
C PHE A 381 -10.16 -21.68 -1.03
N GLU A 382 -9.57 -21.68 0.15
CA GLU A 382 -8.46 -20.81 0.51
C GLU A 382 -7.21 -21.06 -0.33
N GLU A 383 -6.84 -22.34 -0.50
CA GLU A 383 -5.73 -22.72 -1.36
C GLU A 383 -5.96 -22.33 -2.82
N GLN A 384 -7.19 -22.46 -3.30
CA GLN A 384 -7.54 -22.08 -4.66
C GLN A 384 -7.42 -20.56 -4.91
N ILE A 385 -7.71 -19.73 -3.91
CA ILE A 385 -7.46 -18.28 -4.02
C ILE A 385 -5.96 -17.99 -4.12
N LYS A 386 -5.13 -18.65 -3.31
CA LYS A 386 -3.68 -18.51 -3.38
C LYS A 386 -3.14 -18.90 -4.76
N GLU A 387 -3.58 -20.04 -5.28
CA GLU A 387 -3.19 -20.50 -6.60
C GLU A 387 -3.58 -19.50 -7.69
N MET A 388 -4.83 -19.03 -7.67
CA MET A 388 -5.40 -18.14 -8.70
C MET A 388 -4.75 -16.77 -8.77
N PHE A 389 -4.32 -16.23 -7.64
CA PHE A 389 -3.80 -14.85 -7.56
C PHE A 389 -2.29 -14.79 -7.37
N PHE A 390 -1.66 -15.84 -6.88
CA PHE A 390 -0.25 -15.86 -6.49
C PHE A 390 0.55 -17.06 -7.04
N ASN A 391 -0.03 -17.85 -7.95
CA ASN A 391 0.57 -19.07 -8.51
C ASN A 391 1.06 -20.06 -7.43
N GLY A 392 0.33 -20.13 -6.32
CA GLY A 392 0.66 -21.03 -5.19
C GLY A 392 1.82 -20.59 -4.31
N GLU A 393 2.65 -19.66 -4.76
CA GLU A 393 3.83 -19.21 -4.01
C GLU A 393 3.73 -17.73 -3.62
N ILE A 394 3.50 -17.45 -2.34
CA ILE A 394 3.76 -16.15 -1.74
C ILE A 394 5.06 -16.29 -0.95
N SER A 395 6.18 -15.96 -1.57
CA SER A 395 7.50 -15.97 -0.93
C SER A 395 8.04 -14.57 -0.84
N PHE A 396 8.29 -14.08 0.40
CA PHE A 396 8.87 -12.76 0.66
C PHE A 396 10.39 -12.82 0.90
N SER A 397 11.00 -14.01 0.87
CA SER A 397 12.40 -14.16 1.25
C SER A 397 13.37 -13.50 0.27
N ASP A 398 13.02 -13.40 -1.04
CA ASP A 398 13.93 -12.85 -2.08
C ASP A 398 13.22 -12.05 -3.18
N GLN A 399 11.90 -11.82 -3.09
CA GLN A 399 11.14 -11.15 -4.16
C GLN A 399 10.76 -9.72 -3.77
N ILE A 400 11.11 -8.76 -4.63
CA ILE A 400 10.69 -7.37 -4.51
C ILE A 400 9.33 -7.21 -5.18
N TYR A 401 8.34 -6.72 -4.43
CA TYR A 401 7.01 -6.44 -4.95
C TYR A 401 6.82 -4.94 -5.17
N ILE A 402 6.44 -4.55 -6.38
CA ILE A 402 6.07 -3.17 -6.69
C ILE A 402 4.60 -2.99 -6.33
N THR A 403 4.33 -2.24 -5.28
CA THR A 403 2.98 -1.99 -4.75
C THR A 403 2.39 -0.65 -5.19
N ASN A 404 3.21 0.23 -5.77
CA ASN A 404 2.84 1.59 -6.16
C ASN A 404 2.77 1.72 -7.68
N MET A 405 1.65 2.26 -8.21
CA MET A 405 1.47 2.48 -9.64
C MET A 405 2.48 3.46 -10.23
N ARG A 406 2.87 4.51 -9.48
CA ARG A 406 3.90 5.46 -9.90
C ARG A 406 5.24 4.76 -10.18
N HIS A 407 5.63 3.82 -9.30
CA HIS A 407 6.84 3.02 -9.52
C HIS A 407 6.73 2.15 -10.76
N LYS A 408 5.55 1.55 -10.98
CA LYS A 408 5.29 0.73 -12.17
C LYS A 408 5.43 1.55 -13.45
N GLU A 409 4.78 2.71 -13.52
CA GLU A 409 4.85 3.62 -14.67
C GLU A 409 6.29 4.05 -14.94
N ALA A 410 7.05 4.45 -13.93
CA ALA A 410 8.46 4.82 -14.07
C ALA A 410 9.32 3.64 -14.58
N LEU A 411 9.06 2.42 -14.12
CA LEU A 411 9.73 1.21 -14.63
C LEU A 411 9.36 0.90 -16.08
N GLU A 412 8.10 1.10 -16.47
CA GLU A 412 7.64 0.93 -17.87
C GLU A 412 8.31 1.94 -18.80
N ASP A 413 8.45 3.21 -18.38
CA ASP A 413 9.13 4.25 -19.11
C ASP A 413 10.64 3.95 -19.25
N ALA A 414 11.29 3.54 -18.16
CA ALA A 414 12.70 3.14 -18.19
C ALA A 414 12.93 1.94 -19.11
N LYS A 415 12.06 0.92 -19.06
CA LYS A 415 12.11 -0.24 -19.94
C LYS A 415 12.00 0.18 -21.40
N LYS A 416 11.05 1.07 -21.73
CA LYS A 416 10.86 1.58 -23.08
C LYS A 416 12.12 2.28 -23.60
N SER A 417 12.75 3.12 -22.78
CA SER A 417 13.99 3.81 -23.13
C SER A 417 15.15 2.83 -23.38
N LEU A 418 15.31 1.80 -22.53
CA LEU A 418 16.33 0.78 -22.74
C LEU A 418 16.10 -0.07 -24.00
N LEU A 419 14.83 -0.34 -24.36
CA LEU A 419 14.51 -0.99 -25.63
C LEU A 419 14.82 -0.09 -26.84
N MET A 420 14.72 1.24 -26.69
CA MET A 420 15.16 2.18 -27.73
C MET A 420 16.68 2.16 -27.89
N VAL A 421 17.45 2.02 -26.79
CA VAL A 421 18.93 1.82 -26.85
C VAL A 421 19.25 0.60 -27.73
N GLN A 422 18.59 -0.55 -27.50
CA GLN A 422 18.81 -1.76 -28.27
C GLN A 422 18.51 -1.54 -29.78
N LYS A 423 17.38 -0.89 -30.06
CA LYS A 423 16.96 -0.56 -31.42
C LYS A 423 17.97 0.39 -32.09
N SER A 424 18.44 1.40 -31.39
CA SER A 424 19.43 2.35 -31.90
C SER A 424 20.77 1.65 -32.24
N ILE A 425 21.13 0.61 -31.49
CA ILE A 425 22.29 -0.25 -31.80
C ILE A 425 22.03 -1.09 -33.05
N GLU A 426 20.86 -1.73 -33.18
CA GLU A 426 20.49 -2.51 -34.37
C GLU A 426 20.43 -1.66 -35.65
N ASP A 427 19.94 -0.42 -35.56
CA ASP A 427 19.86 0.55 -36.64
C ASP A 427 21.20 1.27 -36.93
N ASP A 428 22.28 0.88 -36.23
CA ASP A 428 23.64 1.45 -36.34
C ASP A 428 23.68 2.97 -36.17
N MET A 429 22.83 3.48 -35.25
CA MET A 429 22.77 4.92 -34.96
C MET A 429 24.07 5.43 -34.29
N PRO A 430 24.39 6.73 -34.43
CA PRO A 430 25.48 7.36 -33.70
C PRO A 430 25.35 7.23 -32.18
N GLU A 431 26.47 7.27 -31.48
CA GLU A 431 26.61 7.06 -30.04
C GLU A 431 25.80 8.08 -29.22
N ASP A 432 25.67 9.32 -29.71
CA ASP A 432 24.88 10.38 -29.07
C ASP A 432 23.41 9.96 -28.84
N PHE A 433 22.82 9.18 -29.73
CA PHE A 433 21.44 8.69 -29.59
C PHE A 433 21.33 7.67 -28.45
N LEU A 434 22.35 6.84 -28.27
CA LEU A 434 22.39 5.86 -27.17
C LEU A 434 22.47 6.58 -25.82
N SER A 435 23.25 7.66 -25.72
CA SER A 435 23.36 8.49 -24.52
C SER A 435 22.02 9.11 -24.13
N ILE A 436 21.26 9.64 -25.10
CA ILE A 436 19.93 10.24 -24.87
C ILE A 436 18.94 9.21 -24.29
N ASP A 437 18.87 8.02 -24.88
CA ASP A 437 17.95 6.97 -24.43
C ASP A 437 18.36 6.42 -23.06
N LEU A 438 19.66 6.26 -22.80
CA LEU A 438 20.19 5.89 -21.48
C LEU A 438 19.87 6.94 -20.43
N MET A 439 20.06 8.23 -20.73
CA MET A 439 19.69 9.33 -19.83
C MET A 439 18.20 9.35 -19.52
N SER A 440 17.35 9.06 -20.49
CA SER A 440 15.90 8.95 -20.30
C SER A 440 15.54 7.80 -19.37
N ALA A 441 16.17 6.62 -19.51
CA ALA A 441 16.01 5.50 -18.59
C ALA A 441 16.50 5.83 -17.16
N TYR A 442 17.66 6.48 -17.06
CA TYR A 442 18.23 6.94 -15.80
C TYR A 442 17.30 7.89 -15.03
N ALA A 443 16.75 8.89 -15.74
CA ALA A 443 15.81 9.86 -15.19
C ALA A 443 14.52 9.20 -14.74
N SER A 444 13.94 8.32 -15.57
CA SER A 444 12.70 7.59 -15.22
C SER A 444 12.85 6.76 -13.94
N LEU A 445 13.96 6.02 -13.80
CA LEU A 445 14.27 5.29 -12.56
C LEU A 445 14.48 6.25 -11.38
N GLY A 446 15.07 7.42 -11.59
CA GLY A 446 15.31 8.44 -10.57
C GLY A 446 14.02 8.95 -9.94
N THR A 447 12.95 9.04 -10.71
CA THR A 447 11.64 9.48 -10.18
C THR A 447 11.10 8.56 -9.08
N ILE A 448 11.46 7.26 -9.08
CA ILE A 448 11.02 6.30 -8.05
C ILE A 448 11.56 6.70 -6.68
N ILE A 449 12.83 7.07 -6.61
CA ILE A 449 13.51 7.45 -5.36
C ILE A 449 13.39 8.93 -5.03
N GLY A 450 12.75 9.72 -5.91
CA GLY A 450 12.47 11.13 -5.68
C GLY A 450 13.56 12.07 -6.19
N GLU A 451 14.43 11.59 -7.08
CA GLU A 451 15.31 12.44 -7.85
C GLU A 451 14.55 12.97 -9.08
N GLU A 452 14.79 14.25 -9.43
CA GLU A 452 14.16 14.91 -10.59
C GLU A 452 12.62 15.02 -10.54
N VAL A 453 12.01 14.92 -9.35
CA VAL A 453 10.58 15.13 -9.16
C VAL A 453 10.26 16.58 -8.87
N GLY A 454 9.21 17.11 -9.51
CA GLY A 454 8.71 18.45 -9.25
C GLY A 454 8.05 18.56 -7.86
N GLU A 455 8.05 19.79 -7.30
CA GLU A 455 7.42 20.08 -6.01
C GLU A 455 5.94 19.69 -5.96
N ASP A 456 5.21 19.85 -7.07
CA ASP A 456 3.78 19.53 -7.14
C ASP A 456 3.52 18.04 -6.88
N LEU A 457 4.33 17.15 -7.47
CA LEU A 457 4.21 15.70 -7.25
C LEU A 457 4.54 15.34 -5.80
N VAL A 458 5.61 15.93 -5.24
CA VAL A 458 5.97 15.73 -3.83
C VAL A 458 4.82 16.16 -2.93
N ASN A 459 4.25 17.33 -3.15
CA ASN A 459 3.12 17.84 -2.38
C ASN A 459 1.89 16.94 -2.49
N GLU A 460 1.57 16.44 -3.69
CA GLU A 460 0.46 15.51 -3.89
C GLU A 460 0.64 14.21 -3.09
N ILE A 461 1.84 13.61 -3.16
CA ILE A 461 2.13 12.37 -2.42
C ILE A 461 1.93 12.59 -0.92
N PHE A 462 2.53 13.66 -0.35
CA PHE A 462 2.45 13.89 1.09
C PHE A 462 1.08 14.36 1.57
N SER A 463 0.25 14.96 0.71
CA SER A 463 -1.14 15.33 1.06
C SER A 463 -2.01 14.14 1.46
N LYS A 464 -1.65 12.93 1.04
CA LYS A 464 -2.37 11.68 1.35
C LYS A 464 -1.98 11.09 2.72
N PHE A 465 -0.99 11.69 3.40
CA PHE A 465 -0.52 11.22 4.70
C PHE A 465 -1.39 11.74 5.86
N CYS A 466 -1.30 11.05 7.00
CA CYS A 466 -1.94 11.51 8.24
C CYS A 466 -1.20 12.74 8.81
N MET A 467 -1.93 13.62 9.52
CA MET A 467 -1.32 14.66 10.34
C MET A 467 -0.46 14.02 11.44
N GLY A 468 0.71 14.62 11.72
CA GLY A 468 1.64 14.09 12.72
C GLY A 468 2.65 13.05 12.21
N LYS A 469 2.63 12.78 10.89
CA LYS A 469 3.61 11.92 10.19
C LYS A 469 4.34 12.68 9.09
#